data_42a93a197067a3c16434bc187b906825
#
_entry.id   42a93a197067a3c16434bc187b906825
#
_cell.length_a   1.000
_cell.length_b   1.000
_cell.length_c   1.000
_cell.angle_alpha   90.00
_cell.angle_beta   90.00
_cell.angle_gamma   90.00
#
_symmetry.space_group_name_H-M   'P 1'
#
loop_
_entity.id
_entity.type
_entity.pdbx_description
1 polymer ?
#
loop_
_entity_poly.entity_id
_entity_poly.type
_entity_poly.pdbx_seq_one_letter_code
_entity_poly.pdbx_strand_id
1 'polypeptide(L)'
;MENILFRHAEILAFLSVVLSTAFVAGLWIAWREARAHRDFRFSRRVWAKYAIGLPLMTAALMLALADPVEITTDILDEYLEGRLLFLDDNSPSMQGGRVSAQDNDPQDLPRKAWNELRSRGIRNPTRLALCHETAIETFGAMRGLEVAVMPYSASTQIRMDWMRLGQEGASRARLESVFRSIQPQILGSGTDLERILADAREFFADEPDIVFLCSDSGGGSDRTSFAEAIFDLSKKQKKPIPIYVLGVGGALPGRKASIPQYDPDGSLRGFARYEGRLDEPEFSEGILRFVAETSGGAYQEVREIGDGRALLHKAVLTSIEAGTVRIPNAESRAGFFVTVAGILMLWIFDGFQWLRILFRRRNPKG
;
A
#
# COMPACT_ATOMS: atom_id res chain seq x y z
N MET A 1 15.72 0.74 12.99
CA MET A 1 16.21 1.74 12.02
C MET A 1 15.03 2.67 11.80
N GLU A 2 15.21 3.94 12.07
CA GLU A 2 14.21 4.97 11.79
C GLU A 2 13.96 5.00 10.29
N ASN A 3 12.73 4.74 9.87
CA ASN A 3 12.35 4.83 8.46
C ASN A 3 12.06 6.29 8.15
N ILE A 4 12.91 6.91 7.35
CA ILE A 4 12.66 8.26 6.81
C ILE A 4 11.93 8.09 5.48
N LEU A 5 10.73 8.63 5.41
CA LEU A 5 9.96 8.76 4.17
C LEU A 5 10.02 10.20 3.66
N PHE A 6 9.88 10.38 2.37
CA PHE A 6 9.83 11.70 1.75
C PHE A 6 8.44 11.93 1.16
N ARG A 7 7.74 12.99 1.60
CA ARG A 7 6.41 13.35 1.06
C ARG A 7 6.45 13.73 -0.42
N HIS A 8 7.59 14.23 -0.87
CA HIS A 8 7.82 14.67 -2.25
C HIS A 8 9.06 13.98 -2.82
N ALA A 9 9.03 12.65 -2.88
CA ALA A 9 10.16 11.83 -3.35
C ALA A 9 10.58 12.17 -4.79
N GLU A 10 9.65 12.65 -5.63
CA GLU A 10 9.91 13.10 -6.99
C GLU A 10 10.94 14.24 -7.06
N ILE A 11 11.05 15.06 -6.01
CA ILE A 11 12.05 16.13 -5.94
C ILE A 11 13.46 15.55 -5.88
N LEU A 12 13.64 14.39 -5.25
CA LEU A 12 14.94 13.74 -5.13
C LEU A 12 15.45 13.23 -6.49
N ALA A 13 14.58 12.93 -7.44
CA ALA A 13 14.97 12.52 -8.79
C ALA A 13 15.80 13.60 -9.52
N PHE A 14 15.56 14.87 -9.22
CA PHE A 14 16.30 15.98 -9.77
C PHE A 14 17.54 16.38 -8.99
N LEU A 15 17.74 15.77 -7.81
CA LEU A 15 18.81 16.15 -6.88
C LEU A 15 20.21 16.07 -7.53
N SER A 16 20.49 15.02 -8.28
CA SER A 16 21.80 14.81 -8.93
C SER A 16 22.11 15.90 -9.98
N VAL A 17 21.11 16.30 -10.76
CA VAL A 17 21.26 17.34 -11.78
C VAL A 17 21.49 18.71 -11.12
N VAL A 18 20.67 19.02 -10.10
CA VAL A 18 20.75 20.30 -9.38
C VAL A 18 22.07 20.41 -8.61
N LEU A 19 22.52 19.33 -7.95
CA LEU A 19 23.81 19.29 -7.24
C LEU A 19 25.00 19.45 -8.21
N SER A 20 24.96 18.75 -9.35
CA SER A 20 26.01 18.88 -10.38
C SER A 20 26.10 20.31 -10.89
N THR A 21 24.97 20.93 -11.17
CA THR A 21 24.89 22.34 -11.62
C THR A 21 25.42 23.30 -10.55
N ALA A 22 24.99 23.11 -9.29
CA ALA A 22 25.47 23.91 -8.16
C ALA A 22 26.98 23.74 -7.93
N PHE A 23 27.51 22.52 -8.09
CA PHE A 23 28.93 22.24 -7.98
C PHE A 23 29.74 22.94 -9.09
N VAL A 24 29.32 22.83 -10.35
CA VAL A 24 29.97 23.52 -11.48
C VAL A 24 29.92 25.03 -11.31
N ALA A 25 28.77 25.57 -10.92
CA ALA A 25 28.63 27.01 -10.63
C ALA A 25 29.54 27.45 -9.48
N GLY A 26 29.59 26.66 -8.40
CA GLY A 26 30.48 26.92 -7.26
C GLY A 26 31.96 26.92 -7.65
N LEU A 27 32.39 25.95 -8.45
CA LEU A 27 33.75 25.89 -9.00
C LEU A 27 34.07 27.12 -9.87
N TRP A 28 33.14 27.51 -10.73
CA TRP A 28 33.33 28.66 -11.59
C TRP A 28 33.44 29.97 -10.78
N ILE A 29 32.55 30.18 -9.80
CA ILE A 29 32.61 31.33 -8.90
C ILE A 29 33.92 31.33 -8.12
N ALA A 30 34.30 30.19 -7.52
CA ALA A 30 35.53 30.07 -6.76
C ALA A 30 36.76 30.41 -7.60
N TRP A 31 36.81 29.93 -8.86
CA TRP A 31 37.88 30.22 -9.79
C TRP A 31 37.94 31.72 -10.18
N ARG A 32 36.80 32.32 -10.44
CA ARG A 32 36.69 33.77 -10.76
C ARG A 32 37.19 34.63 -9.61
N GLU A 33 36.73 34.34 -8.39
CA GLU A 33 37.12 35.07 -7.18
C GLU A 33 38.61 34.83 -6.82
N ALA A 34 39.11 33.59 -6.95
CA ALA A 34 40.50 33.26 -6.72
C ALA A 34 41.43 34.00 -7.70
N ARG A 35 41.02 34.28 -8.96
CA ARG A 35 41.79 35.08 -9.90
C ARG A 35 41.84 36.57 -9.53
N ALA A 36 40.79 37.05 -8.90
CA ALA A 36 40.73 38.47 -8.48
C ALA A 36 41.66 38.75 -7.26
N HIS A 37 41.97 37.72 -6.45
CA HIS A 37 42.76 37.83 -5.24
C HIS A 37 44.04 37.01 -5.34
N ARG A 38 45.20 37.61 -5.28
CA ARG A 38 46.54 36.95 -5.37
C ARG A 38 46.95 36.22 -4.08
N ASP A 39 46.23 36.39 -2.95
CA ASP A 39 46.52 35.77 -1.69
C ASP A 39 46.07 34.31 -1.65
N PHE A 40 47.01 33.37 -1.49
CA PHE A 40 46.76 31.93 -1.47
C PHE A 40 45.85 31.47 -0.30
N ARG A 41 45.93 32.12 0.86
CA ARG A 41 45.07 31.79 2.03
C ARG A 41 43.61 32.18 1.77
N PHE A 42 43.41 33.32 1.14
CA PHE A 42 42.10 33.80 0.74
C PHE A 42 41.48 32.86 -0.32
N SER A 43 42.28 32.47 -1.32
CA SER A 43 41.86 31.54 -2.34
C SER A 43 41.34 30.22 -1.79
N ARG A 44 42.03 29.63 -0.78
CA ARG A 44 41.59 28.37 -0.15
C ARG A 44 40.22 28.49 0.54
N ARG A 45 39.96 29.61 1.22
CA ARG A 45 38.66 29.88 1.87
C ARG A 45 37.56 30.09 0.86
N VAL A 46 37.81 30.78 -0.23
CA VAL A 46 36.87 31.00 -1.31
C VAL A 46 36.49 29.67 -1.96
N TRP A 47 37.46 28.81 -2.24
CA TRP A 47 37.23 27.48 -2.75
C TRP A 47 36.34 26.64 -1.81
N ALA A 48 36.63 26.64 -0.51
CA ALA A 48 35.82 25.89 0.46
C ALA A 48 34.36 26.39 0.51
N LYS A 49 34.14 27.69 0.46
CA LYS A 49 32.79 28.29 0.49
C LYS A 49 31.97 27.93 -0.73
N TYR A 50 32.51 28.12 -1.91
CA TYR A 50 31.73 27.99 -3.14
C TYR A 50 31.75 26.57 -3.71
N ALA A 51 32.88 25.88 -3.69
CA ALA A 51 32.97 24.53 -4.24
C ALA A 51 32.36 23.47 -3.33
N ILE A 52 32.29 23.69 -2.02
CA ILE A 52 31.72 22.74 -1.07
C ILE A 52 30.42 23.29 -0.47
N GLY A 53 30.44 24.51 0.01
CA GLY A 53 29.30 25.10 0.74
C GLY A 53 28.05 25.27 -0.13
N LEU A 54 28.22 25.72 -1.38
CA LEU A 54 27.07 25.91 -2.28
C LEU A 54 26.34 24.60 -2.62
N PRO A 55 27.03 23.51 -3.00
CA PRO A 55 26.38 22.21 -3.19
C PRO A 55 25.71 21.68 -1.92
N LEU A 56 26.35 21.81 -0.76
CA LEU A 56 25.75 21.37 0.52
C LEU A 56 24.50 22.18 0.87
N MET A 57 24.51 23.48 0.68
CA MET A 57 23.33 24.33 0.88
C MET A 57 22.20 23.92 -0.06
N THR A 58 22.53 23.67 -1.32
CA THR A 58 21.56 23.21 -2.32
C THR A 58 20.98 21.85 -1.95
N ALA A 59 21.83 20.91 -1.50
CA ALA A 59 21.38 19.60 -1.02
C ALA A 59 20.42 19.74 0.16
N ALA A 60 20.76 20.57 1.15
CA ALA A 60 19.90 20.81 2.31
C ALA A 60 18.55 21.43 1.91
N LEU A 61 18.53 22.37 0.97
CA LEU A 61 17.27 22.93 0.45
C LEU A 61 16.43 21.91 -0.30
N MET A 62 17.04 21.07 -1.13
CA MET A 62 16.34 20.03 -1.85
C MET A 62 15.75 18.97 -0.89
N LEU A 63 16.51 18.59 0.15
CA LEU A 63 16.00 17.71 1.20
C LEU A 63 14.86 18.35 1.99
N ALA A 64 14.93 19.65 2.27
CA ALA A 64 13.84 20.37 2.91
C ALA A 64 12.58 20.39 2.04
N LEU A 65 12.73 20.60 0.74
CA LEU A 65 11.61 20.58 -0.21
C LEU A 65 11.00 19.18 -0.40
N ALA A 66 11.81 18.13 -0.29
CA ALA A 66 11.34 16.76 -0.33
C ALA A 66 10.54 16.38 0.93
N ASP A 67 10.53 17.24 1.95
CA ASP A 67 9.82 17.09 3.23
C ASP A 67 10.03 15.71 3.87
N PRO A 68 11.23 15.43 4.37
CA PRO A 68 11.52 14.17 5.04
C PRO A 68 10.71 14.06 6.33
N VAL A 69 10.03 12.92 6.47
CA VAL A 69 9.18 12.58 7.60
C VAL A 69 9.78 11.40 8.32
N GLU A 70 9.92 11.51 9.62
CA GLU A 70 10.39 10.42 10.48
C GLU A 70 9.19 9.61 10.96
N ILE A 71 9.24 8.31 10.70
CA ILE A 71 8.26 7.35 11.21
C ILE A 71 8.94 6.53 12.30
N THR A 72 8.57 6.82 13.54
CA THR A 72 9.13 6.17 14.73
C THR A 72 8.41 4.86 15.08
N THR A 73 7.20 4.67 14.57
CA THR A 73 6.33 3.51 14.80
C THR A 73 6.12 2.71 13.51
N ASP A 74 5.40 1.60 13.59
CA ASP A 74 4.93 0.91 12.38
C ASP A 74 3.99 1.86 11.61
N ILE A 75 4.21 2.01 10.31
CA ILE A 75 3.43 2.91 9.46
C ILE A 75 1.92 2.61 9.51
N LEU A 76 1.56 1.35 9.81
CA LEU A 76 0.17 0.93 9.94
C LEU A 76 -0.48 1.40 11.26
N ASP A 77 0.31 1.81 12.24
CA ASP A 77 -0.18 2.35 13.51
C ASP A 77 -0.39 3.87 13.44
N GLU A 78 0.09 4.51 12.35
CA GLU A 78 -0.10 5.93 12.10
C GLU A 78 -1.52 6.24 11.61
N TYR A 79 -1.92 7.50 11.76
CA TYR A 79 -3.16 7.99 11.18
C TYR A 79 -2.92 8.25 9.68
N LEU A 80 -3.65 7.55 8.82
CA LEU A 80 -3.49 7.59 7.38
C LEU A 80 -4.69 8.29 6.72
N GLU A 81 -4.46 9.14 5.75
CA GLU A 81 -5.49 9.72 4.91
C GLU A 81 -5.40 9.13 3.50
N GLY A 82 -6.45 8.47 3.07
CA GLY A 82 -6.58 7.83 1.76
C GLY A 82 -7.79 6.91 1.72
N ARG A 83 -8.02 6.28 0.57
CA ARG A 83 -9.17 5.42 0.29
C ARG A 83 -8.72 4.04 -0.16
N LEU A 84 -9.25 3.02 0.50
CA LEU A 84 -8.98 1.62 0.21
C LEU A 84 -10.27 0.92 -0.18
N LEU A 85 -10.33 0.39 -1.39
CA LEU A 85 -11.40 -0.46 -1.87
C LEU A 85 -11.03 -1.93 -1.67
N PHE A 86 -11.87 -2.67 -0.95
CA PHE A 86 -11.74 -4.11 -0.79
C PHE A 86 -12.74 -4.84 -1.69
N LEU A 87 -12.23 -5.56 -2.69
CA LEU A 87 -12.98 -6.43 -3.57
C LEU A 87 -12.98 -7.85 -3.00
N ASP A 88 -14.15 -8.33 -2.61
CA ASP A 88 -14.33 -9.59 -1.89
C ASP A 88 -14.99 -10.62 -2.80
N ASP A 89 -14.24 -11.63 -3.20
CA ASP A 89 -14.77 -12.74 -3.99
C ASP A 89 -15.69 -13.61 -3.13
N ASN A 90 -16.99 -13.52 -3.39
CA ASN A 90 -17.99 -14.36 -2.72
C ASN A 90 -18.60 -15.43 -3.65
N SER A 91 -17.86 -15.79 -4.70
CA SER A 91 -18.24 -16.87 -5.62
C SER A 91 -18.37 -18.22 -4.90
N PRO A 92 -19.09 -19.19 -5.49
CA PRO A 92 -19.24 -20.52 -4.90
C PRO A 92 -17.92 -21.23 -4.60
N SER A 93 -16.86 -21.00 -5.38
CA SER A 93 -15.53 -21.58 -5.19
C SER A 93 -14.90 -21.17 -3.86
N MET A 94 -15.20 -19.95 -3.38
CA MET A 94 -14.74 -19.45 -2.08
C MET A 94 -15.35 -20.19 -0.87
N GLN A 95 -16.34 -21.05 -1.07
CA GLN A 95 -16.82 -21.99 -0.06
C GLN A 95 -15.93 -23.23 0.06
N GLY A 96 -14.97 -23.44 -0.85
CA GLY A 96 -13.98 -24.48 -0.77
C GLY A 96 -13.24 -24.45 0.58
N GLY A 97 -12.92 -25.61 1.09
CA GLY A 97 -12.21 -25.77 2.36
C GLY A 97 -11.93 -27.22 2.73
N ARG A 98 -12.65 -28.15 2.10
CA ARG A 98 -12.44 -29.60 2.28
C ARG A 98 -12.30 -30.29 0.93
N VAL A 99 -11.36 -31.22 0.84
CA VAL A 99 -11.17 -32.04 -0.37
C VAL A 99 -12.08 -33.27 -0.36
N SER A 100 -12.46 -33.79 0.80
CA SER A 100 -13.30 -34.98 0.94
C SER A 100 -14.08 -35.00 2.25
N ALA A 101 -15.29 -35.58 2.23
CA ALA A 101 -16.11 -35.80 3.42
C ALA A 101 -15.48 -36.76 4.44
N GLN A 102 -14.57 -37.61 3.98
CA GLN A 102 -13.96 -38.66 4.79
C GLN A 102 -12.65 -38.22 5.48
N ASP A 103 -12.05 -37.15 4.99
CA ASP A 103 -10.81 -36.62 5.54
C ASP A 103 -11.12 -35.55 6.59
N ASN A 104 -10.81 -35.83 7.84
CA ASN A 104 -10.81 -34.82 8.92
C ASN A 104 -9.71 -33.77 8.76
N ASP A 105 -8.90 -33.86 7.72
CA ASP A 105 -7.77 -33.00 7.48
C ASP A 105 -8.17 -31.80 6.58
N PRO A 106 -7.81 -30.58 6.95
CA PRO A 106 -8.07 -29.38 6.14
C PRO A 106 -7.16 -29.40 4.91
N GLN A 107 -7.67 -29.83 3.78
CA GLN A 107 -6.81 -30.13 2.65
C GLN A 107 -6.69 -29.00 1.62
N ASP A 108 -7.56 -28.03 1.68
CA ASP A 108 -7.52 -26.89 0.76
C ASP A 108 -6.98 -25.60 1.40
N LEU A 109 -7.15 -25.46 2.71
CA LEU A 109 -6.57 -24.37 3.47
C LEU A 109 -5.27 -24.80 4.15
N PRO A 110 -4.28 -23.91 4.28
CA PRO A 110 -3.10 -24.17 5.09
C PRO A 110 -3.49 -24.57 6.51
N ARG A 111 -2.84 -25.58 7.06
CA ARG A 111 -3.17 -26.13 8.39
C ARG A 111 -3.15 -25.07 9.50
N LYS A 112 -2.23 -24.12 9.40
CA LYS A 112 -2.15 -23.01 10.35
C LYS A 112 -3.40 -22.13 10.29
N ALA A 113 -3.78 -21.67 9.09
CA ALA A 113 -5.00 -20.87 8.87
C ALA A 113 -6.26 -21.61 9.33
N TRP A 114 -6.38 -22.91 9.02
CA TRP A 114 -7.49 -23.72 9.48
C TRP A 114 -7.62 -23.73 11.00
N ASN A 115 -6.52 -23.97 11.71
CA ASN A 115 -6.50 -24.00 13.17
C ASN A 115 -6.84 -22.62 13.77
N GLU A 116 -6.33 -21.55 13.18
CA GLU A 116 -6.64 -20.19 13.60
C GLU A 116 -8.13 -19.87 13.43
N LEU A 117 -8.72 -20.21 12.28
CA LEU A 117 -10.16 -20.03 12.05
C LEU A 117 -11.01 -20.81 13.06
N ARG A 118 -10.62 -22.06 13.35
CA ARG A 118 -11.29 -22.90 14.36
C ARG A 118 -11.18 -22.29 15.75
N SER A 119 -10.03 -21.76 16.12
CA SER A 119 -9.83 -21.11 17.43
C SER A 119 -10.68 -19.84 17.59
N ARG A 120 -11.01 -19.16 16.49
CA ARG A 120 -11.92 -18.02 16.43
C ARG A 120 -13.41 -18.41 16.41
N GLY A 121 -13.73 -19.70 16.55
CA GLY A 121 -15.10 -20.22 16.63
C GLY A 121 -15.75 -20.51 15.27
N ILE A 122 -15.01 -20.43 14.17
CA ILE A 122 -15.51 -20.78 12.84
C ILE A 122 -15.53 -22.29 12.69
N ARG A 123 -16.71 -22.87 12.77
CA ARG A 123 -16.89 -24.33 12.75
C ARG A 123 -16.47 -24.98 11.43
N ASN A 124 -16.78 -24.32 10.34
CA ASN A 124 -16.51 -24.78 8.97
C ASN A 124 -15.63 -23.76 8.25
N PRO A 125 -14.29 -23.83 8.43
CA PRO A 125 -13.37 -22.94 7.74
C PRO A 125 -13.48 -23.10 6.21
N THR A 126 -13.61 -21.96 5.51
CA THR A 126 -13.67 -21.87 4.05
C THR A 126 -12.66 -20.85 3.55
N ARG A 127 -12.37 -20.81 2.25
CA ARG A 127 -11.56 -19.77 1.62
C ARG A 127 -12.13 -18.39 1.93
N LEU A 128 -13.47 -18.22 1.83
CA LEU A 128 -14.13 -16.95 2.14
C LEU A 128 -13.93 -16.56 3.61
N ALA A 129 -14.07 -17.50 4.55
CA ALA A 129 -13.83 -17.22 5.96
C ALA A 129 -12.37 -16.80 6.22
N LEU A 130 -11.39 -17.42 5.55
CA LEU A 130 -10.00 -17.02 5.66
C LEU A 130 -9.76 -15.61 5.08
N CYS A 131 -10.37 -15.31 3.94
CA CYS A 131 -10.36 -13.97 3.35
C CYS A 131 -10.90 -12.91 4.32
N HIS A 132 -12.08 -13.13 4.88
CA HIS A 132 -12.75 -12.21 5.79
C HIS A 132 -11.94 -11.98 7.07
N GLU A 133 -11.46 -13.05 7.72
CA GLU A 133 -10.67 -12.92 8.95
C GLU A 133 -9.32 -12.23 8.68
N THR A 134 -8.71 -12.49 7.52
CA THR A 134 -7.50 -11.78 7.09
C THR A 134 -7.78 -10.30 6.88
N ALA A 135 -8.88 -9.95 6.23
CA ALA A 135 -9.27 -8.55 6.02
C ALA A 135 -9.59 -7.83 7.35
N ILE A 136 -10.34 -8.48 8.25
CA ILE A 136 -10.66 -7.94 9.59
C ILE A 136 -9.38 -7.68 10.39
N GLU A 137 -8.46 -8.65 10.41
CA GLU A 137 -7.18 -8.51 11.12
C GLU A 137 -6.32 -7.41 10.51
N THR A 138 -6.29 -7.35 9.17
CA THR A 138 -5.47 -6.40 8.43
C THR A 138 -5.97 -4.97 8.56
N PHE A 139 -7.27 -4.75 8.38
CA PHE A 139 -7.83 -3.40 8.35
C PHE A 139 -8.34 -2.93 9.72
N GLY A 140 -8.69 -3.86 10.61
CA GLY A 140 -9.28 -3.55 11.92
C GLY A 140 -8.38 -2.77 12.86
N ALA A 141 -7.07 -2.82 12.67
CA ALA A 141 -6.10 -2.06 13.45
C ALA A 141 -5.79 -0.66 12.86
N MET A 142 -6.22 -0.38 11.62
CA MET A 142 -5.87 0.86 10.93
C MET A 142 -6.69 2.06 11.42
N ARG A 143 -6.10 3.25 11.25
CA ARG A 143 -6.72 4.52 11.63
C ARG A 143 -6.68 5.50 10.45
N GLY A 144 -7.80 6.19 10.23
CA GLY A 144 -7.89 7.32 9.29
C GLY A 144 -8.25 6.94 7.86
N LEU A 145 -7.84 5.77 7.35
CA LEU A 145 -8.23 5.33 6.01
C LEU A 145 -9.74 5.18 5.88
N GLU A 146 -10.28 5.59 4.75
CA GLU A 146 -11.63 5.29 4.33
C GLU A 146 -11.64 3.95 3.59
N VAL A 147 -12.43 2.99 4.07
CA VAL A 147 -12.53 1.65 3.48
C VAL A 147 -13.92 1.44 2.94
N ALA A 148 -14.02 0.93 1.72
CA ALA A 148 -15.24 0.41 1.12
C ALA A 148 -15.11 -1.10 0.86
N VAL A 149 -16.20 -1.85 1.02
CA VAL A 149 -16.24 -3.30 0.79
C VAL A 149 -17.26 -3.62 -0.28
N MET A 150 -16.80 -4.24 -1.34
CA MET A 150 -17.61 -4.64 -2.49
C MET A 150 -17.46 -6.15 -2.77
N PRO A 151 -18.39 -6.97 -2.26
CA PRO A 151 -18.43 -8.38 -2.63
C PRO A 151 -18.87 -8.55 -4.08
N TYR A 152 -18.29 -9.55 -4.69
CA TYR A 152 -18.57 -9.87 -6.08
C TYR A 152 -18.58 -11.37 -6.38
N SER A 153 -19.37 -11.73 -7.41
CA SER A 153 -19.28 -13.03 -8.09
C SER A 153 -19.66 -12.82 -9.55
N ALA A 154 -20.87 -13.18 -9.96
CA ALA A 154 -21.44 -12.79 -11.26
C ALA A 154 -22.03 -11.38 -11.25
N SER A 155 -22.29 -10.82 -10.07
CA SER A 155 -22.76 -9.45 -9.88
C SER A 155 -22.05 -8.82 -8.71
N THR A 156 -21.91 -7.52 -8.75
CA THR A 156 -21.31 -6.71 -7.69
C THR A 156 -22.38 -6.13 -6.77
N GLN A 157 -22.08 -6.01 -5.49
CA GLN A 157 -22.94 -5.39 -4.49
C GLN A 157 -22.09 -4.52 -3.58
N ILE A 158 -22.50 -3.27 -3.35
CA ILE A 158 -21.90 -2.46 -2.29
C ILE A 158 -22.45 -2.96 -0.96
N ARG A 159 -21.59 -3.45 -0.08
CA ARG A 159 -21.96 -3.84 1.30
C ARG A 159 -21.55 -2.80 2.31
N MET A 160 -20.48 -2.07 2.05
CA MET A 160 -20.04 -0.96 2.86
C MET A 160 -19.54 0.14 1.94
N ASP A 161 -20.23 1.27 1.96
CA ASP A 161 -19.75 2.49 1.35
C ASP A 161 -18.57 3.06 2.17
N TRP A 162 -17.91 4.08 1.67
CA TRP A 162 -16.73 4.67 2.30
C TRP A 162 -16.95 4.93 3.80
N MET A 163 -16.21 4.20 4.60
CA MET A 163 -16.21 4.33 6.04
C MET A 163 -14.81 4.65 6.54
N ARG A 164 -14.66 5.75 7.23
CA ARG A 164 -13.38 6.08 7.87
C ARG A 164 -13.13 5.15 9.05
N LEU A 165 -11.99 4.50 9.03
CA LEU A 165 -11.53 3.70 10.15
C LEU A 165 -11.05 4.65 11.27
N GLY A 166 -11.65 4.50 12.43
CA GLY A 166 -11.45 5.40 13.58
C GLY A 166 -10.76 4.70 14.75
N GLN A 167 -11.44 4.68 15.90
CA GLN A 167 -10.96 3.96 17.06
C GLN A 167 -10.99 2.44 16.80
N GLU A 168 -9.90 1.78 17.09
CA GLU A 168 -9.60 0.37 16.77
C GLU A 168 -10.76 -0.60 17.04
N GLY A 169 -11.35 -0.57 18.23
CA GLY A 169 -12.44 -1.49 18.59
C GLY A 169 -13.74 -1.29 17.80
N ALA A 170 -14.14 -0.05 17.55
CA ALA A 170 -15.38 0.25 16.83
C ALA A 170 -15.26 -0.08 15.33
N SER A 171 -14.12 0.22 14.74
CA SER A 171 -13.84 -0.09 13.32
C SER A 171 -13.81 -1.60 13.09
N ARG A 172 -13.13 -2.35 13.96
CA ARG A 172 -13.07 -3.80 13.90
C ARG A 172 -14.46 -4.42 14.01
N ALA A 173 -15.27 -4.05 15.00
CA ALA A 173 -16.62 -4.58 15.18
C ALA A 173 -17.53 -4.31 13.97
N ARG A 174 -17.37 -3.15 13.32
CA ARG A 174 -18.14 -2.82 12.14
C ARG A 174 -17.70 -3.63 10.92
N LEU A 175 -16.39 -3.79 10.70
CA LEU A 175 -15.86 -4.68 9.66
C LEU A 175 -16.33 -6.11 9.87
N GLU A 176 -16.25 -6.64 11.09
CA GLU A 176 -16.79 -7.97 11.42
C GLU A 176 -18.28 -8.10 11.08
N SER A 177 -19.08 -7.09 11.41
CA SER A 177 -20.51 -7.09 11.08
C SER A 177 -20.76 -7.11 9.57
N VAL A 178 -19.98 -6.33 8.81
CA VAL A 178 -20.07 -6.28 7.33
C VAL A 178 -19.69 -7.64 6.75
N PHE A 179 -18.52 -8.18 7.08
CA PHE A 179 -18.04 -9.43 6.53
C PHE A 179 -18.92 -10.62 6.91
N ARG A 180 -19.46 -10.67 8.13
CA ARG A 180 -20.43 -11.71 8.53
C ARG A 180 -21.76 -11.61 7.80
N SER A 181 -22.11 -10.44 7.24
CA SER A 181 -23.32 -10.27 6.42
C SER A 181 -23.15 -10.74 4.97
N ILE A 182 -21.89 -10.89 4.52
CA ILE A 182 -21.57 -11.38 3.19
C ILE A 182 -21.69 -12.90 3.18
N GLN A 183 -22.63 -13.39 2.40
CA GLN A 183 -22.82 -14.82 2.21
C GLN A 183 -22.32 -15.23 0.83
N PRO A 184 -21.75 -16.44 0.71
CA PRO A 184 -21.37 -16.96 -0.58
C PRO A 184 -22.60 -17.07 -1.48
N GLN A 185 -22.46 -16.70 -2.74
CA GLN A 185 -23.54 -16.90 -3.72
C GLN A 185 -23.70 -18.39 -4.01
N ILE A 186 -24.97 -18.81 -4.02
CA ILE A 186 -25.33 -20.22 -4.21
C ILE A 186 -25.70 -20.38 -5.66
N LEU A 187 -24.91 -20.82 -6.55
CA LEU A 187 -25.22 -21.32 -7.90
C LEU A 187 -24.92 -20.40 -9.10
N GLY A 188 -24.17 -20.99 -10.02
CA GLY A 188 -24.31 -20.78 -11.46
C GLY A 188 -23.60 -19.60 -12.08
N SER A 189 -22.84 -18.85 -11.34
CA SER A 189 -22.16 -17.68 -11.84
C SER A 189 -20.65 -17.79 -11.67
N GLY A 190 -19.95 -17.84 -12.77
CA GLY A 190 -18.50 -17.67 -12.76
C GLY A 190 -18.11 -16.31 -12.20
N THR A 191 -16.84 -16.14 -11.94
CA THR A 191 -16.26 -14.85 -11.51
C THR A 191 -15.87 -14.07 -12.75
N ASP A 192 -16.49 -12.89 -12.95
CA ASP A 192 -16.15 -11.97 -14.05
C ASP A 192 -15.41 -10.77 -13.48
N LEU A 193 -14.10 -10.89 -13.38
CA LEU A 193 -13.25 -9.86 -12.77
C LEU A 193 -13.19 -8.58 -13.61
N GLU A 194 -13.34 -8.68 -14.93
CA GLU A 194 -13.38 -7.53 -15.82
C GLU A 194 -14.58 -6.63 -15.51
N ARG A 195 -15.74 -7.26 -15.41
CA ARG A 195 -16.98 -6.59 -15.06
C ARG A 195 -16.88 -5.95 -13.68
N ILE A 196 -16.26 -6.64 -12.71
CA ILE A 196 -16.09 -6.15 -11.35
C ILE A 196 -15.25 -4.88 -11.30
N LEU A 197 -14.14 -4.84 -12.04
CA LEU A 197 -13.31 -3.66 -12.12
C LEU A 197 -14.04 -2.49 -12.81
N ALA A 198 -14.88 -2.79 -13.81
CA ALA A 198 -15.73 -1.80 -14.46
C ALA A 198 -16.82 -1.27 -13.52
N ASP A 199 -17.50 -2.17 -12.80
CA ASP A 199 -18.55 -1.85 -11.83
C ASP A 199 -17.98 -1.06 -10.64
N ALA A 200 -16.82 -1.48 -10.10
CA ALA A 200 -16.13 -0.77 -9.01
C ALA A 200 -15.94 0.70 -9.34
N ARG A 201 -15.66 1.01 -10.57
CA ARG A 201 -15.49 2.36 -11.07
C ARG A 201 -16.81 3.14 -11.20
N GLU A 202 -17.88 2.50 -11.62
CA GLU A 202 -19.22 3.14 -11.74
C GLU A 202 -19.80 3.47 -10.37
N PHE A 203 -19.60 2.59 -9.39
CA PHE A 203 -20.15 2.73 -8.06
C PHE A 203 -19.41 3.76 -7.19
N PHE A 204 -18.13 4.01 -7.45
CA PHE A 204 -17.33 4.95 -6.67
C PHE A 204 -16.91 6.14 -7.53
N ALA A 205 -17.67 7.23 -7.45
CA ALA A 205 -17.34 8.51 -8.09
C ALA A 205 -15.99 9.04 -7.60
N ASP A 206 -15.62 8.67 -6.37
CA ASP A 206 -14.34 8.98 -5.74
C ASP A 206 -13.39 7.80 -5.91
N GLU A 207 -12.30 8.04 -6.64
CA GLU A 207 -11.32 7.02 -6.98
C GLU A 207 -10.61 6.46 -5.73
N PRO A 208 -10.46 5.12 -5.58
CA PRO A 208 -9.65 4.54 -4.53
C PRO A 208 -8.16 4.82 -4.78
N ASP A 209 -7.41 5.01 -3.69
CA ASP A 209 -5.95 5.13 -3.75
C ASP A 209 -5.28 3.75 -3.74
N ILE A 210 -5.94 2.77 -3.13
CA ILE A 210 -5.49 1.39 -2.98
C ILE A 210 -6.67 0.46 -3.27
N VAL A 211 -6.45 -0.58 -4.08
CA VAL A 211 -7.41 -1.66 -4.28
C VAL A 211 -6.84 -2.96 -3.74
N PHE A 212 -7.58 -3.60 -2.85
CA PHE A 212 -7.33 -4.97 -2.42
C PHE A 212 -8.33 -5.91 -3.07
N LEU A 213 -7.83 -7.01 -3.59
CA LEU A 213 -8.62 -8.09 -4.15
C LEU A 213 -8.35 -9.36 -3.34
N CYS A 214 -9.39 -10.00 -2.82
CA CYS A 214 -9.29 -11.33 -2.21
C CYS A 214 -10.05 -12.35 -3.03
N SER A 215 -9.38 -13.38 -3.55
CA SER A 215 -9.96 -14.36 -4.46
C SER A 215 -9.18 -15.67 -4.47
N ASP A 216 -9.81 -16.74 -4.96
CA ASP A 216 -9.17 -18.04 -5.22
C ASP A 216 -8.76 -18.23 -6.68
N SER A 217 -9.16 -17.37 -7.59
CA SER A 217 -8.68 -17.30 -8.99
C SER A 217 -9.66 -16.76 -9.99
N GLY A 218 -10.91 -16.70 -9.65
CA GLY A 218 -11.93 -16.43 -10.65
C GLY A 218 -11.85 -17.38 -11.83
N GLY A 219 -12.90 -18.05 -12.15
CA GLY A 219 -12.92 -18.98 -13.29
C GLY A 219 -12.60 -18.28 -14.61
N GLY A 220 -11.87 -18.96 -15.44
CA GLY A 220 -11.95 -18.95 -16.89
C GLY A 220 -11.67 -17.68 -17.69
N SER A 221 -11.37 -16.55 -17.08
CA SER A 221 -11.10 -15.32 -17.83
C SER A 221 -9.73 -15.39 -18.52
N ASP A 222 -9.69 -14.91 -19.75
CA ASP A 222 -8.45 -14.81 -20.49
C ASP A 222 -7.55 -13.71 -19.90
N ARG A 223 -6.25 -13.98 -19.78
CA ARG A 223 -5.26 -13.00 -19.30
C ARG A 223 -5.26 -11.70 -20.10
N THR A 224 -5.61 -11.79 -21.39
CA THR A 224 -5.66 -10.63 -22.28
C THR A 224 -6.77 -9.68 -21.88
N SER A 225 -7.96 -10.22 -21.62
CA SER A 225 -9.13 -9.46 -21.19
C SER A 225 -8.89 -8.77 -19.83
N PHE A 226 -8.18 -9.43 -18.90
CA PHE A 226 -7.79 -8.80 -17.64
C PHE A 226 -6.84 -7.63 -17.84
N ALA A 227 -5.83 -7.81 -18.68
CA ALA A 227 -4.87 -6.74 -18.95
C ALA A 227 -5.57 -5.53 -19.58
N GLU A 228 -6.53 -5.76 -20.48
CA GLU A 228 -7.34 -4.70 -21.09
C GLU A 228 -8.21 -3.98 -20.05
N ALA A 229 -8.89 -4.71 -19.16
CA ALA A 229 -9.69 -4.12 -18.10
C ALA A 229 -8.86 -3.26 -17.13
N ILE A 230 -7.69 -3.75 -16.71
CA ILE A 230 -6.75 -2.99 -15.87
C ILE A 230 -6.21 -1.77 -16.62
N PHE A 231 -5.88 -1.93 -17.91
CA PHE A 231 -5.39 -0.82 -18.73
C PHE A 231 -6.46 0.26 -18.92
N ASP A 232 -7.70 -0.13 -19.17
CA ASP A 232 -8.83 0.80 -19.30
C ASP A 232 -9.14 1.51 -17.98
N LEU A 233 -9.04 0.81 -16.86
CA LEU A 233 -9.14 1.43 -15.53
C LEU A 233 -8.07 2.51 -15.36
N SER A 234 -6.82 2.21 -15.67
CA SER A 234 -5.67 3.11 -15.54
C SER A 234 -5.74 4.28 -16.50
N LYS A 235 -6.16 4.05 -17.74
CA LYS A 235 -6.22 5.08 -18.80
C LYS A 235 -7.24 6.18 -18.51
N LYS A 236 -8.36 5.82 -17.90
CA LYS A 236 -9.42 6.77 -17.57
C LYS A 236 -9.12 7.58 -16.30
N GLN A 237 -8.32 7.06 -15.40
CA GLN A 237 -7.99 7.68 -14.11
C GLN A 237 -6.75 8.56 -14.14
N LYS A 238 -6.03 8.66 -15.25
CA LYS A 238 -4.75 9.38 -15.36
C LYS A 238 -3.63 8.87 -14.43
N LYS A 239 -3.91 7.89 -13.57
CA LYS A 239 -2.96 7.23 -12.67
C LYS A 239 -3.22 5.73 -12.67
N PRO A 240 -2.19 4.87 -12.75
CA PRO A 240 -2.37 3.44 -12.51
C PRO A 240 -2.81 3.23 -11.05
N ILE A 241 -3.88 2.46 -10.84
CA ILE A 241 -4.29 2.04 -9.51
C ILE A 241 -3.68 0.67 -9.28
N PRO A 242 -2.76 0.54 -8.32
CA PRO A 242 -2.19 -0.75 -7.98
C PRO A 242 -3.23 -1.64 -7.31
N ILE A 243 -3.36 -2.89 -7.78
CA ILE A 243 -4.24 -3.90 -7.19
C ILE A 243 -3.37 -4.85 -6.36
N TYR A 244 -3.62 -4.90 -5.07
CA TYR A 244 -2.96 -5.79 -4.13
C TYR A 244 -3.82 -7.04 -3.92
N VAL A 245 -3.28 -8.20 -4.24
CA VAL A 245 -4.06 -9.43 -4.33
C VAL A 245 -3.72 -10.38 -3.18
N LEU A 246 -4.75 -10.78 -2.44
CA LEU A 246 -4.73 -11.85 -1.46
C LEU A 246 -5.26 -13.12 -2.12
N GLY A 247 -4.37 -14.07 -2.41
CA GLY A 247 -4.76 -15.37 -2.98
C GLY A 247 -5.09 -16.37 -1.87
N VAL A 248 -6.29 -16.95 -1.93
CA VAL A 248 -6.79 -17.83 -0.88
C VAL A 248 -7.12 -19.22 -1.44
N GLY A 249 -6.43 -20.25 -0.97
CA GLY A 249 -6.62 -21.64 -1.40
C GLY A 249 -5.32 -22.30 -1.86
N GLY A 250 -5.41 -23.51 -2.42
CA GLY A 250 -4.28 -24.17 -3.06
C GLY A 250 -3.20 -24.70 -2.10
N ALA A 251 -3.54 -24.99 -0.85
CA ALA A 251 -2.57 -25.48 0.15
C ALA A 251 -1.83 -26.75 -0.28
N LEU A 252 -2.41 -27.52 -1.18
CA LEU A 252 -1.82 -28.74 -1.73
C LEU A 252 -1.80 -28.68 -3.26
N PRO A 253 -0.62 -28.60 -3.91
CA PRO A 253 -0.53 -28.61 -5.35
C PRO A 253 -1.21 -29.83 -5.99
N GLY A 254 -2.03 -29.58 -7.01
CA GLY A 254 -2.72 -30.62 -7.78
C GLY A 254 -3.96 -31.22 -7.11
N ARG A 255 -4.39 -30.74 -5.95
CA ARG A 255 -5.68 -31.09 -5.35
C ARG A 255 -6.73 -30.02 -5.62
N LYS A 256 -7.94 -30.48 -5.91
CA LYS A 256 -9.10 -29.65 -6.15
C LYS A 256 -9.95 -29.57 -4.88
N ALA A 257 -10.36 -28.39 -4.50
CA ALA A 257 -11.29 -28.24 -3.39
C ALA A 257 -12.70 -28.68 -3.82
N SER A 258 -13.43 -29.31 -2.93
CA SER A 258 -14.86 -29.55 -3.15
C SER A 258 -15.68 -28.52 -2.38
N ILE A 259 -16.77 -28.04 -2.96
CA ILE A 259 -17.68 -27.09 -2.33
C ILE A 259 -18.64 -27.84 -1.40
N PRO A 260 -18.52 -27.70 -0.06
CA PRO A 260 -19.38 -28.42 0.87
C PRO A 260 -20.78 -27.80 0.90
N GLN A 261 -21.79 -28.67 0.99
CA GLN A 261 -23.17 -28.28 1.23
C GLN A 261 -23.55 -28.70 2.65
N TYR A 262 -24.16 -27.81 3.42
CA TYR A 262 -24.57 -28.05 4.78
C TYR A 262 -26.08 -28.01 4.92
N ASP A 263 -26.63 -28.84 5.78
CA ASP A 263 -28.02 -28.75 6.24
C ASP A 263 -28.20 -27.56 7.20
N PRO A 264 -29.43 -27.12 7.49
CA PRO A 264 -29.70 -26.00 8.40
C PRO A 264 -29.14 -26.20 9.81
N ASP A 265 -28.94 -27.42 10.25
CA ASP A 265 -28.31 -27.76 11.53
C ASP A 265 -26.77 -27.68 11.51
N GLY A 266 -26.19 -27.39 10.33
CA GLY A 266 -24.74 -27.31 10.11
C GLY A 266 -24.05 -28.64 9.88
N SER A 267 -24.81 -29.75 9.73
CA SER A 267 -24.26 -31.06 9.33
C SER A 267 -23.91 -31.05 7.84
N LEU A 268 -22.83 -31.77 7.50
CA LEU A 268 -22.41 -31.87 6.09
C LEU A 268 -23.40 -32.79 5.34
N ARG A 269 -24.17 -32.21 4.43
CA ARG A 269 -25.09 -32.92 3.52
C ARG A 269 -24.35 -33.63 2.37
N GLY A 270 -23.27 -33.03 1.89
CA GLY A 270 -22.51 -33.53 0.75
C GLY A 270 -21.70 -32.43 0.08
N PHE A 271 -21.40 -32.63 -1.17
CA PHE A 271 -20.64 -31.65 -1.97
C PHE A 271 -21.42 -31.24 -3.22
N ALA A 272 -21.24 -29.98 -3.62
CA ALA A 272 -21.85 -29.43 -4.81
C ALA A 272 -21.47 -30.24 -6.06
N ARG A 273 -22.43 -30.39 -6.97
CA ARG A 273 -22.22 -31.05 -8.24
C ARG A 273 -22.73 -30.15 -9.37
N TYR A 274 -21.93 -30.07 -10.41
CA TYR A 274 -22.30 -29.44 -11.66
C TYR A 274 -22.39 -30.52 -12.75
N GLU A 275 -23.50 -30.61 -13.42
CA GLU A 275 -23.76 -31.67 -14.44
C GLU A 275 -23.45 -33.10 -13.95
N GLY A 276 -23.76 -33.41 -12.68
CA GLY A 276 -23.54 -34.71 -12.06
C GLY A 276 -22.10 -35.02 -11.60
N ARG A 277 -21.16 -34.15 -11.92
CA ARG A 277 -19.77 -34.24 -11.45
C ARG A 277 -19.55 -33.35 -10.23
N LEU A 278 -18.60 -33.72 -9.37
CA LEU A 278 -18.20 -32.83 -8.26
C LEU A 278 -17.72 -31.50 -8.82
N ASP A 279 -18.22 -30.42 -8.23
CA ASP A 279 -17.72 -29.09 -8.51
C ASP A 279 -16.43 -28.87 -7.70
N GLU A 280 -15.31 -28.86 -8.41
CA GLU A 280 -13.96 -28.83 -7.84
C GLU A 280 -13.20 -27.60 -8.39
N PRO A 281 -13.45 -26.42 -7.84
CA PRO A 281 -12.77 -25.21 -8.27
C PRO A 281 -11.26 -25.28 -8.02
N GLU A 282 -10.51 -24.94 -9.04
CA GLU A 282 -9.05 -24.86 -8.98
C GLU A 282 -8.62 -23.52 -8.44
N PHE A 283 -7.56 -23.51 -7.63
CA PHE A 283 -6.85 -22.30 -7.27
C PHE A 283 -5.88 -21.91 -8.39
N SER A 284 -6.04 -20.71 -8.97
CA SER A 284 -5.21 -20.22 -10.07
C SER A 284 -4.29 -19.06 -9.66
N GLU A 285 -3.26 -19.39 -8.92
CA GLU A 285 -2.24 -18.42 -8.49
C GLU A 285 -1.69 -17.57 -9.66
N GLY A 286 -1.52 -18.20 -10.84
CA GLY A 286 -0.95 -17.54 -12.01
C GLY A 286 -1.79 -16.37 -12.54
N ILE A 287 -3.11 -16.42 -12.42
CA ILE A 287 -4.01 -15.32 -12.80
C ILE A 287 -3.93 -14.21 -11.77
N LEU A 288 -3.97 -14.55 -10.49
CA LEU A 288 -3.91 -13.59 -9.39
C LEU A 288 -2.60 -12.81 -9.37
N ARG A 289 -1.48 -13.49 -9.60
CA ARG A 289 -0.16 -12.83 -9.77
C ARG A 289 -0.15 -11.90 -10.97
N PHE A 290 -0.70 -12.36 -12.09
CA PHE A 290 -0.77 -11.55 -13.31
C PHE A 290 -1.56 -10.26 -13.10
N VAL A 291 -2.72 -10.31 -12.42
CA VAL A 291 -3.52 -9.12 -12.06
C VAL A 291 -2.69 -8.14 -11.22
N ALA A 292 -2.03 -8.64 -10.18
CA ALA A 292 -1.19 -7.82 -9.31
C ALA A 292 -0.03 -7.16 -10.07
N GLU A 293 0.71 -7.93 -10.84
CA GLU A 293 1.89 -7.45 -11.59
C GLU A 293 1.50 -6.44 -12.67
N THR A 294 0.44 -6.73 -13.43
CA THR A 294 -0.02 -5.87 -14.53
C THR A 294 -0.54 -4.52 -14.02
N SER A 295 -1.16 -4.49 -12.85
CA SER A 295 -1.63 -3.25 -12.21
C SER A 295 -0.54 -2.45 -11.48
N GLY A 296 0.66 -3.03 -11.32
CA GLY A 296 1.73 -2.43 -10.52
C GLY A 296 1.57 -2.63 -9.01
N GLY A 297 0.69 -3.54 -8.58
CA GLY A 297 0.49 -3.92 -7.20
C GLY A 297 1.39 -5.08 -6.76
N ALA A 298 0.88 -5.91 -5.85
CA ALA A 298 1.61 -7.08 -5.35
C ALA A 298 0.65 -8.22 -5.01
N TYR A 299 1.16 -9.44 -5.09
CA TYR A 299 0.45 -10.66 -4.74
C TYR A 299 0.98 -11.25 -3.43
N GLN A 300 0.09 -11.76 -2.59
CA GLN A 300 0.39 -12.52 -1.39
C GLN A 300 -0.54 -13.73 -1.29
N GLU A 301 0.03 -14.93 -1.22
CA GLU A 301 -0.72 -16.13 -0.84
C GLU A 301 -1.01 -16.09 0.66
N VAL A 302 -2.27 -16.28 1.04
CA VAL A 302 -2.70 -16.27 2.43
C VAL A 302 -2.53 -17.67 3.03
N ARG A 303 -1.51 -17.83 3.85
CA ARG A 303 -1.21 -19.05 4.59
C ARG A 303 -1.60 -18.98 6.06
N GLU A 304 -1.75 -17.77 6.57
CA GLU A 304 -2.21 -17.44 7.92
C GLU A 304 -2.95 -16.09 7.92
N ILE A 305 -3.76 -15.85 8.94
CA ILE A 305 -4.59 -14.62 9.01
C ILE A 305 -3.74 -13.34 9.00
N GLY A 306 -2.52 -13.39 9.56
CA GLY A 306 -1.60 -12.25 9.60
C GLY A 306 -0.94 -11.84 8.26
N ASP A 307 -1.02 -12.68 7.22
CA ASP A 307 -0.31 -12.43 5.95
C ASP A 307 -0.78 -11.16 5.22
N GLY A 308 -2.04 -10.75 5.42
CA GLY A 308 -2.57 -9.52 4.85
C GLY A 308 -1.84 -8.26 5.32
N ARG A 309 -1.31 -8.25 6.55
CA ARG A 309 -0.62 -7.10 7.13
C ARG A 309 0.66 -6.72 6.36
N ALA A 310 1.45 -7.71 5.93
CA ALA A 310 2.66 -7.46 5.15
C ALA A 310 2.34 -6.85 3.78
N LEU A 311 1.28 -7.35 3.13
CA LEU A 311 0.82 -6.81 1.85
C LEU A 311 0.28 -5.38 2.02
N LEU A 312 -0.49 -5.12 3.07
CA LEU A 312 -1.01 -3.78 3.37
C LEU A 312 0.12 -2.79 3.65
N HIS A 313 1.12 -3.19 4.45
CA HIS A 313 2.28 -2.35 4.71
C HIS A 313 2.97 -1.93 3.40
N LYS A 314 3.18 -2.88 2.49
CA LYS A 314 3.72 -2.59 1.16
C LYS A 314 2.82 -1.65 0.36
N ALA A 315 1.50 -1.87 0.38
CA ALA A 315 0.53 -1.05 -0.33
C ALA A 315 0.54 0.40 0.15
N VAL A 316 0.52 0.59 1.48
CA VAL A 316 0.55 1.92 2.11
C VAL A 316 1.85 2.65 1.79
N LEU A 317 3.01 1.98 1.93
CA LEU A 317 4.30 2.59 1.58
C LEU A 317 4.34 3.07 0.12
N THR A 318 3.96 2.19 -0.82
CA THR A 318 3.95 2.55 -2.25
C THR A 318 3.00 3.72 -2.53
N SER A 319 1.85 3.76 -1.86
CA SER A 319 0.86 4.82 -2.03
C SER A 319 1.29 6.15 -1.39
N ILE A 320 2.06 6.10 -0.30
CA ILE A 320 2.67 7.31 0.28
C ILE A 320 3.75 7.85 -0.65
N GLU A 321 4.61 6.98 -1.19
CA GLU A 321 5.64 7.37 -2.17
C GLU A 321 5.01 7.97 -3.44
N ALA A 322 3.86 7.46 -3.87
CA ALA A 322 3.08 8.01 -4.97
C ALA A 322 2.30 9.29 -4.61
N GLY A 323 2.25 9.68 -3.33
CA GLY A 323 1.53 10.86 -2.84
C GLY A 323 0.00 10.70 -2.81
N THR A 324 -0.52 9.48 -2.93
CA THR A 324 -1.96 9.20 -2.91
C THR A 324 -2.47 8.99 -1.48
N VAL A 325 -1.69 8.34 -0.63
CA VAL A 325 -1.97 8.22 0.81
C VAL A 325 -1.07 9.18 1.58
N ARG A 326 -1.59 9.80 2.65
CA ARG A 326 -0.88 10.80 3.44
C ARG A 326 -0.85 10.42 4.92
N ILE A 327 0.18 10.88 5.61
CA ILE A 327 0.32 10.82 7.06
C ILE A 327 0.26 12.26 7.59
N PRO A 328 -0.93 12.77 7.95
CA PRO A 328 -1.09 14.19 8.28
C PRO A 328 -0.34 14.62 9.54
N ASN A 329 -0.19 13.70 10.51
CA ASN A 329 0.43 14.00 11.80
C ASN A 329 1.92 13.66 11.87
N ALA A 330 2.51 13.18 10.79
CA ALA A 330 3.93 12.85 10.81
C ALA A 330 4.81 14.10 10.94
N GLU A 331 5.76 14.05 11.86
CA GLU A 331 6.68 15.17 12.11
C GLU A 331 7.60 15.38 10.91
N SER A 332 7.48 16.57 10.31
CA SER A 332 8.36 16.97 9.23
C SER A 332 9.76 17.35 9.78
N ARG A 333 10.79 16.80 9.17
CA ARG A 333 12.20 17.17 9.43
C ARG A 333 12.68 18.28 8.47
N ALA A 334 11.81 18.82 7.63
CA ALA A 334 12.15 19.91 6.69
C ALA A 334 12.78 21.11 7.42
N GLY A 335 12.27 21.48 8.60
CA GLY A 335 12.80 22.57 9.42
C GLY A 335 14.27 22.40 9.79
N PHE A 336 14.73 21.19 10.05
CA PHE A 336 16.14 20.89 10.30
C PHE A 336 16.99 21.25 9.08
N PHE A 337 16.60 20.79 7.88
CA PHE A 337 17.34 21.04 6.66
C PHE A 337 17.32 22.52 6.24
N VAL A 338 16.19 23.22 6.47
CA VAL A 338 16.09 24.66 6.27
C VAL A 338 17.10 25.40 7.17
N THR A 339 17.20 24.97 8.44
CA THR A 339 18.15 25.56 9.39
C THR A 339 19.60 25.33 8.93
N VAL A 340 19.94 24.11 8.51
CA VAL A 340 21.26 23.79 7.97
C VAL A 340 21.57 24.62 6.73
N ALA A 341 20.64 24.75 5.80
CA ALA A 341 20.79 25.57 4.60
C ALA A 341 21.00 27.07 4.97
N GLY A 342 20.25 27.58 5.94
CA GLY A 342 20.39 28.94 6.44
C GLY A 342 21.78 29.21 7.05
N ILE A 343 22.30 28.25 7.87
CA ILE A 343 23.65 28.34 8.43
C ILE A 343 24.70 28.35 7.32
N LEU A 344 24.57 27.44 6.34
CA LEU A 344 25.49 27.38 5.20
C LEU A 344 25.41 28.68 4.36
N MET A 345 24.23 29.21 4.16
CA MET A 345 24.04 30.50 3.47
C MET A 345 24.77 31.64 4.19
N LEU A 346 24.58 31.74 5.52
CA LEU A 346 25.29 32.73 6.32
C LEU A 346 26.81 32.57 6.23
N TRP A 347 27.32 31.34 6.21
CA TRP A 347 28.72 31.05 6.05
C TRP A 347 29.26 31.42 4.67
N ILE A 348 28.55 31.07 3.59
CA ILE A 348 28.93 31.37 2.20
C ILE A 348 29.01 32.90 1.95
N PHE A 349 27.98 33.62 2.39
CA PHE A 349 27.87 35.08 2.15
C PHE A 349 28.47 35.95 3.26
N ASP A 350 29.33 35.38 4.14
CA ASP A 350 29.96 36.10 5.24
C ASP A 350 28.97 36.78 6.19
N GLY A 351 27.72 36.34 6.22
CA GLY A 351 26.66 36.89 7.06
C GLY A 351 27.01 36.95 8.55
N PHE A 352 27.90 36.02 9.02
CA PHE A 352 28.42 36.07 10.38
C PHE A 352 29.27 37.31 10.70
N GLN A 353 29.90 37.91 9.71
CA GLN A 353 30.61 39.19 9.91
C GLN A 353 29.61 40.33 10.09
N TRP A 354 28.53 40.36 9.31
CA TRP A 354 27.45 41.31 9.48
C TRP A 354 26.77 41.19 10.85
N LEU A 355 26.52 39.99 11.31
CA LEU A 355 25.97 39.75 12.65
C LEU A 355 26.92 40.27 13.73
N ARG A 356 28.21 40.01 13.61
CA ARG A 356 29.22 40.56 14.54
C ARG A 356 29.22 42.09 14.57
N ILE A 357 29.08 42.74 13.42
CA ILE A 357 29.01 44.19 13.33
C ILE A 357 27.72 44.73 13.98
N LEU A 358 26.58 44.08 13.75
CA LEU A 358 25.32 44.43 14.38
C LEU A 358 25.32 44.25 15.89
N PHE A 359 25.91 43.15 16.42
CA PHE A 359 26.02 42.92 17.85
C PHE A 359 27.03 43.89 18.52
N ARG A 360 28.14 44.26 17.87
CA ARG A 360 29.06 45.28 18.37
C ARG A 360 28.44 46.68 18.42
N ARG A 361 27.57 47.05 17.47
CA ARG A 361 26.83 48.31 17.50
C ARG A 361 25.77 48.36 18.60
N ARG A 362 25.20 47.22 19.02
CA ARG A 362 24.24 47.17 20.11
C ARG A 362 24.88 47.21 21.50
N ASN A 363 26.18 46.86 21.66
CA ASN A 363 26.91 46.92 22.91
C ASN A 363 28.15 47.81 22.75
N PRO A 364 28.00 49.16 22.78
CA PRO A 364 29.14 50.06 22.67
C PRO A 364 29.98 50.18 23.92
N LYS A 365 29.70 49.41 24.98
CA LYS A 365 30.46 49.37 26.25
C LYS A 365 30.99 47.96 26.47
N GLY A 366 32.04 47.60 25.78
CA GLY A 366 32.84 46.41 25.96
C GLY A 366 34.21 46.61 25.36
#